data_be8f80fb3122f8f36d950fd9542e14aa
#
_entry.id   be8f80fb3122f8f36d950fd9542e14aa
#
_cell.length_a   1.000
_cell.length_b   1.000
_cell.length_c   1.000
_cell.angle_alpha   90.00
_cell.angle_beta   90.00
_cell.angle_gamma   90.00
#
_symmetry.space_group_name_H-M   'P 1'
#
loop_
_entity.id
_entity.type
_entity.pdbx_description
1 polymer ?
#
loop_
_entity_poly.entity_id
_entity_poly.type
_entity_poly.pdbx_seq_one_letter_code
_entity_poly.pdbx_strand_id
1 'polypeptide(L)'
;MAKKRPSKPGYGALFKAAKSASNLLVLFIPSQARDEQPINQDHWRDEALTALGKLFGGATAYPKGKGVWRDDDQGGKLLFDEPIVVQCYTSEEAIRRQAGALREFLVWMGTECRQGAVGFVIDRDYLEIRFPLTRKGG
;
A
#
# COMPACT_ATOMS: atom_id res chain seq x y z
N MET A 1 -7.13 41.44 -18.45
CA MET A 1 -6.44 40.21 -18.06
C MET A 1 -6.21 40.20 -16.58
N ALA A 2 -6.72 39.15 -15.92
CA ALA A 2 -6.49 38.99 -14.50
C ALA A 2 -5.03 38.57 -14.25
N LYS A 3 -4.37 39.28 -13.35
CA LYS A 3 -3.03 38.90 -12.92
C LYS A 3 -3.12 37.63 -12.13
N LYS A 4 -2.31 36.62 -12.46
CA LYS A 4 -2.17 35.46 -11.63
C LYS A 4 -1.58 35.86 -10.29
N ARG A 5 -2.20 35.41 -9.19
CA ARG A 5 -1.59 35.55 -7.88
C ARG A 5 -0.26 34.76 -7.87
N PRO A 6 0.79 35.34 -7.27
CA PRO A 6 2.01 34.54 -7.10
C PRO A 6 1.72 33.29 -6.28
N SER A 7 2.22 32.18 -6.73
CA SER A 7 2.08 30.91 -6.02
C SER A 7 2.82 30.98 -4.69
N LYS A 8 2.22 30.41 -3.64
CA LYS A 8 2.94 30.22 -2.38
C LYS A 8 4.14 29.30 -2.63
N PRO A 9 5.29 29.59 -2.02
CA PRO A 9 6.41 28.64 -2.11
C PRO A 9 6.01 27.30 -1.51
N GLY A 10 6.45 26.20 -2.14
CA GLY A 10 6.24 24.86 -1.61
C GLY A 10 7.05 24.64 -0.34
N TYR A 11 6.69 23.59 0.40
CA TYR A 11 7.39 23.23 1.63
C TYR A 11 8.89 22.94 1.42
N GLY A 12 9.23 22.30 0.29
CA GLY A 12 10.63 22.05 -0.03
C GLY A 12 11.46 23.31 -0.06
N ALA A 13 10.92 24.36 -0.68
CA ALA A 13 11.60 25.66 -0.73
C ALA A 13 11.66 26.33 0.65
N LEU A 14 10.53 26.28 1.40
CA LEU A 14 10.48 26.85 2.75
C LEU A 14 11.51 26.25 3.70
N PHE A 15 11.70 24.94 3.62
CA PHE A 15 12.62 24.22 4.50
C PHE A 15 13.99 24.00 3.87
N LYS A 16 14.24 24.54 2.68
CA LYS A 16 15.48 24.32 1.93
C LYS A 16 15.84 22.83 1.85
N ALA A 17 14.82 22.02 1.61
CA ALA A 17 14.97 20.58 1.56
C ALA A 17 15.77 20.15 0.33
N ALA A 18 16.70 19.22 0.51
CA ALA A 18 17.49 18.66 -0.58
C ALA A 18 16.62 17.76 -1.49
N LYS A 19 15.54 17.22 -0.93
CA LYS A 19 14.65 16.30 -1.63
C LYS A 19 13.23 16.48 -1.11
N SER A 20 12.25 16.37 -1.99
CA SER A 20 10.84 16.32 -1.60
C SER A 20 10.11 15.29 -2.46
N ALA A 21 9.06 14.71 -1.90
CA ALA A 21 8.19 13.76 -2.59
C ALA A 21 6.75 14.07 -2.20
N SER A 22 5.84 13.98 -3.16
CA SER A 22 4.46 14.44 -2.97
C SER A 22 3.43 13.33 -2.95
N ASN A 23 3.84 12.10 -3.22
CA ASN A 23 2.91 10.97 -3.28
C ASN A 23 3.24 9.96 -2.19
N LEU A 24 2.20 9.49 -1.53
CA LEU A 24 2.31 8.52 -0.44
C LEU A 24 1.69 7.19 -0.87
N LEU A 25 2.48 6.12 -0.71
CA LEU A 25 2.02 4.75 -0.92
C LEU A 25 2.02 4.05 0.41
N VAL A 26 0.90 3.39 0.74
CA VAL A 26 0.74 2.65 2.00
C VAL A 26 0.30 1.23 1.71
N LEU A 27 1.02 0.26 2.26
CA LEU A 27 0.67 -1.14 2.21
C LEU A 27 0.30 -1.63 3.60
N PHE A 28 -0.59 -2.62 3.67
CA PHE A 28 -0.98 -3.27 4.92
C PHE A 28 -0.55 -4.73 4.86
N ILE A 29 0.35 -5.11 5.77
CA ILE A 29 0.83 -6.49 5.84
C ILE A 29 -0.08 -7.26 6.79
N PRO A 30 -0.82 -8.26 6.32
CA PRO A 30 -1.77 -8.97 7.16
C PRO A 30 -1.08 -9.77 8.26
N SER A 31 -1.78 -10.00 9.37
CA SER A 31 -1.29 -10.87 10.44
C SER A 31 -1.79 -12.30 10.32
N GLN A 32 -2.84 -12.50 9.52
CA GLN A 32 -3.48 -13.79 9.37
C GLN A 32 -4.09 -13.95 7.97
N ALA A 33 -4.35 -15.22 7.60
CA ALA A 33 -5.05 -15.53 6.37
C ALA A 33 -6.55 -15.26 6.53
N ARG A 34 -7.29 -15.34 5.42
CA ARG A 34 -8.76 -15.15 5.43
C ARG A 34 -9.46 -16.14 6.35
N ASP A 35 -8.91 -17.36 6.50
CA ASP A 35 -9.43 -18.38 7.40
C ASP A 35 -8.95 -18.22 8.85
N GLU A 36 -8.36 -17.07 9.16
CA GLU A 36 -7.85 -16.71 10.47
C GLU A 36 -6.61 -17.50 10.93
N GLN A 37 -6.01 -18.28 10.05
CA GLN A 37 -4.76 -18.94 10.36
C GLN A 37 -3.60 -17.94 10.34
N PRO A 38 -2.66 -18.06 11.28
CA PRO A 38 -1.53 -17.14 11.32
C PRO A 38 -0.63 -17.26 10.09
N ILE A 39 0.00 -16.17 9.74
CA ILE A 39 1.00 -16.12 8.68
C ILE A 39 2.32 -15.59 9.25
N ASN A 40 3.41 -15.77 8.50
CA ASN A 40 4.69 -15.21 8.90
C ASN A 40 4.75 -13.71 8.55
N GLN A 41 4.16 -12.90 9.40
CA GLN A 41 4.01 -11.47 9.15
C GLN A 41 5.37 -10.75 9.05
N ASP A 42 6.34 -11.13 9.87
CA ASP A 42 7.66 -10.49 9.84
C ASP A 42 8.37 -10.75 8.52
N HIS A 43 8.23 -11.93 7.97
CA HIS A 43 8.77 -12.26 6.65
C HIS A 43 8.15 -11.35 5.58
N TRP A 44 6.82 -11.20 5.59
CA TRP A 44 6.14 -10.38 4.58
C TRP A 44 6.39 -8.89 4.76
N ARG A 45 6.56 -8.43 6.00
CA ARG A 45 7.04 -7.07 6.27
C ARG A 45 8.38 -6.83 5.58
N ASP A 46 9.32 -7.74 5.76
CA ASP A 46 10.66 -7.61 5.19
C ASP A 46 10.63 -7.69 3.66
N GLU A 47 9.78 -8.55 3.11
CA GLU A 47 9.59 -8.63 1.66
C GLU A 47 9.00 -7.31 1.10
N ALA A 48 8.04 -6.72 1.81
CA ALA A 48 7.45 -5.45 1.41
C ALA A 48 8.48 -4.31 1.46
N LEU A 49 9.27 -4.24 2.53
CA LEU A 49 10.33 -3.24 2.65
C LEU A 49 11.35 -3.39 1.52
N THR A 50 11.73 -4.61 1.21
CA THR A 50 12.67 -4.89 0.13
C THR A 50 12.09 -4.47 -1.22
N ALA A 51 10.84 -4.84 -1.49
CA ALA A 51 10.18 -4.48 -2.75
C ALA A 51 10.07 -2.96 -2.91
N LEU A 52 9.55 -2.27 -1.89
CA LEU A 52 9.37 -0.83 -1.96
C LEU A 52 10.71 -0.09 -2.00
N GLY A 53 11.72 -0.59 -1.28
CA GLY A 53 13.07 -0.05 -1.35
C GLY A 53 13.64 -0.11 -2.76
N LYS A 54 13.49 -1.24 -3.43
CA LYS A 54 13.96 -1.42 -4.80
C LYS A 54 13.18 -0.59 -5.81
N LEU A 55 11.85 -0.54 -5.66
CA LEU A 55 11.00 0.15 -6.64
C LEU A 55 11.00 1.67 -6.45
N PHE A 56 11.05 2.14 -5.21
CA PHE A 56 10.81 3.55 -4.90
C PHE A 56 11.92 4.22 -4.08
N GLY A 57 12.93 3.47 -3.69
CA GLY A 57 14.11 4.04 -3.03
C GLY A 57 14.09 4.04 -1.51
N GLY A 58 12.99 3.65 -0.88
CA GLY A 58 12.92 3.57 0.57
C GLY A 58 11.51 3.32 1.06
N ALA A 59 11.41 2.81 2.28
CA ALA A 59 10.11 2.55 2.91
C ALA A 59 10.29 2.42 4.41
N THR A 60 9.22 2.60 5.16
CA THR A 60 9.22 2.47 6.61
C THR A 60 8.06 1.59 7.05
N ALA A 61 8.34 0.62 7.89
CA ALA A 61 7.32 -0.21 8.52
C ALA A 61 7.04 0.30 9.93
N TYR A 62 5.77 0.38 10.28
CA TYR A 62 5.34 0.76 11.62
C TYR A 62 4.88 -0.47 12.39
N PRO A 63 4.95 -0.43 13.74
CA PRO A 63 4.45 -1.51 14.57
C PRO A 63 2.99 -1.82 14.29
N LYS A 64 2.55 -2.99 14.75
CA LYS A 64 1.20 -3.48 14.50
C LYS A 64 0.12 -2.50 14.91
N GLY A 65 -0.75 -2.20 13.97
CA GLY A 65 -2.02 -1.57 14.26
C GLY A 65 -3.08 -2.59 14.63
N LYS A 66 -4.29 -2.15 14.81
CA LYS A 66 -5.45 -3.04 14.93
C LYS A 66 -6.50 -2.57 13.95
N GLY A 67 -6.96 -3.48 13.12
CA GLY A 67 -7.96 -3.18 12.11
C GLY A 67 -9.09 -4.16 12.13
N VAL A 68 -10.15 -3.81 11.44
CA VAL A 68 -11.30 -4.67 11.23
C VAL A 68 -11.82 -4.45 9.82
N TRP A 69 -12.26 -5.50 9.18
CA TRP A 69 -12.95 -5.38 7.91
C TRP A 69 -14.13 -6.35 7.86
N ARG A 70 -15.11 -6.00 7.07
CA ARG A 70 -16.32 -6.79 6.95
C ARG A 70 -16.21 -7.69 5.73
N ASP A 71 -16.34 -8.99 5.95
CA ASP A 71 -16.33 -9.97 4.87
C ASP A 71 -17.75 -10.22 4.41
N ASP A 72 -18.15 -9.52 3.36
CA ASP A 72 -19.51 -9.60 2.84
C ASP A 72 -19.81 -10.96 2.20
N ASP A 73 -18.78 -11.69 1.78
CA ASP A 73 -18.94 -13.05 1.26
C ASP A 73 -19.21 -14.07 2.37
N GLN A 74 -19.03 -13.67 3.62
CA GLN A 74 -19.33 -14.49 4.80
C GLN A 74 -20.44 -13.86 5.66
N GLY A 75 -21.46 -13.31 5.01
CA GLY A 75 -22.62 -12.76 5.71
C GLY A 75 -22.33 -11.51 6.54
N GLY A 76 -21.30 -10.77 6.21
CA GLY A 76 -20.93 -9.56 6.94
C GLY A 76 -20.11 -9.82 8.19
N LYS A 77 -19.47 -10.98 8.29
CA LYS A 77 -18.59 -11.32 9.41
C LYS A 77 -17.49 -10.28 9.54
N LEU A 78 -17.26 -9.82 10.77
CA LEU A 78 -16.16 -8.92 11.05
C LEU A 78 -14.88 -9.71 11.30
N LEU A 79 -13.85 -9.40 10.53
CA LEU A 79 -12.53 -10.01 10.67
C LEU A 79 -11.58 -8.97 11.25
N PHE A 80 -11.01 -9.29 12.41
CA PHE A 80 -10.04 -8.43 13.07
C PHE A 80 -8.64 -8.85 12.65
N ASP A 81 -7.77 -7.87 12.50
CA ASP A 81 -6.41 -8.07 12.05
C ASP A 81 -5.48 -7.11 12.78
N GLU A 82 -4.21 -7.44 12.84
CA GLU A 82 -3.18 -6.57 13.41
C GLU A 82 -2.14 -6.26 12.34
N PRO A 83 -2.48 -5.43 11.35
CA PRO A 83 -1.60 -5.20 10.22
C PRO A 83 -0.35 -4.41 10.62
N ILE A 84 0.75 -4.72 9.95
CA ILE A 84 1.92 -3.85 9.92
C ILE A 84 1.70 -2.90 8.75
N VAL A 85 1.84 -1.60 9.02
CA VAL A 85 1.69 -0.57 8.00
C VAL A 85 3.06 -0.25 7.43
N VAL A 86 3.20 -0.36 6.11
CA VAL A 86 4.44 -0.03 5.41
C VAL A 86 4.15 1.12 4.47
N GLN A 87 4.93 2.18 4.57
CA GLN A 87 4.71 3.35 3.71
C GLN A 87 5.99 3.83 3.06
N CYS A 88 5.85 4.48 1.92
CA CYS A 88 6.94 5.18 1.27
C CYS A 88 6.42 6.43 0.57
N TYR A 89 7.29 7.41 0.44
CA TYR A 89 7.04 8.60 -0.33
C TYR A 89 7.71 8.46 -1.69
N THR A 90 7.00 8.86 -2.74
CA THR A 90 7.49 8.71 -4.09
C THR A 90 6.87 9.79 -5.00
N SER A 91 6.98 9.62 -6.31
CA SER A 91 6.39 10.51 -7.29
C SER A 91 5.31 9.77 -8.09
N GLU A 92 4.40 10.53 -8.69
CA GLU A 92 3.39 9.96 -9.58
C GLU A 92 4.03 9.21 -10.74
N GLU A 93 5.09 9.78 -11.31
CA GLU A 93 5.83 9.15 -12.39
C GLU A 93 6.38 7.78 -11.99
N ALA A 94 7.01 7.70 -10.81
CA ALA A 94 7.55 6.43 -10.31
C ALA A 94 6.44 5.40 -10.07
N ILE A 95 5.31 5.83 -9.49
CA ILE A 95 4.17 4.94 -9.28
C ILE A 95 3.68 4.37 -10.61
N ARG A 96 3.50 5.22 -11.61
CA ARG A 96 3.03 4.76 -12.94
C ARG A 96 4.02 3.84 -13.62
N ARG A 97 5.31 4.16 -13.53
CA ARG A 97 6.37 3.34 -14.11
C ARG A 97 6.49 1.97 -13.44
N GLN A 98 6.29 1.93 -12.13
CA GLN A 98 6.48 0.71 -11.33
C GLN A 98 5.17 0.00 -11.00
N ALA A 99 4.05 0.45 -11.54
CA ALA A 99 2.74 -0.10 -11.22
C ALA A 99 2.65 -1.61 -11.46
N GLY A 100 3.21 -2.10 -12.57
CA GLY A 100 3.21 -3.53 -12.88
C GLY A 100 3.96 -4.34 -11.84
N ALA A 101 5.16 -3.92 -11.48
CA ALA A 101 5.98 -4.61 -10.49
C ALA A 101 5.36 -4.56 -9.10
N LEU A 102 4.77 -3.43 -8.72
CA LEU A 102 4.07 -3.30 -7.45
C LEU A 102 2.86 -4.24 -7.41
N ARG A 103 2.09 -4.29 -8.49
CA ARG A 103 0.95 -5.21 -8.56
C ARG A 103 1.38 -6.67 -8.44
N GLU A 104 2.46 -7.05 -9.12
CA GLU A 104 2.99 -8.41 -9.00
C GLU A 104 3.33 -8.76 -7.56
N PHE A 105 3.97 -7.83 -6.82
CA PHE A 105 4.26 -8.05 -5.41
C PHE A 105 2.98 -8.24 -4.59
N LEU A 106 1.99 -7.37 -4.78
CA LEU A 106 0.74 -7.42 -4.02
C LEU A 106 -0.04 -8.70 -4.30
N VAL A 107 -0.05 -9.16 -5.56
CA VAL A 107 -0.70 -10.41 -5.94
C VAL A 107 0.04 -11.61 -5.32
N TRP A 108 1.35 -11.59 -5.35
CA TRP A 108 2.16 -12.63 -4.74
C TRP A 108 1.90 -12.73 -3.23
N MET A 109 2.00 -11.61 -2.54
CA MET A 109 1.72 -11.58 -1.10
C MET A 109 0.31 -12.03 -0.78
N GLY A 110 -0.69 -11.52 -1.49
CA GLY A 110 -2.08 -11.88 -1.27
C GLY A 110 -2.36 -13.36 -1.48
N THR A 111 -1.73 -13.94 -2.49
CA THR A 111 -1.88 -15.36 -2.80
C THR A 111 -1.21 -16.23 -1.72
N GLU A 112 0.04 -15.94 -1.41
CA GLU A 112 0.80 -16.72 -0.42
C GLU A 112 0.22 -16.60 1.00
N CYS A 113 -0.29 -15.42 1.33
CA CYS A 113 -0.92 -15.17 2.63
C CYS A 113 -2.40 -15.58 2.66
N ARG A 114 -2.91 -16.17 1.61
CA ARG A 114 -4.30 -16.64 1.49
C ARG A 114 -5.32 -15.57 1.88
N GLN A 115 -5.15 -14.38 1.30
CA GLN A 115 -6.03 -13.25 1.55
C GLN A 115 -7.28 -13.31 0.69
N GLY A 116 -8.39 -12.80 1.19
CA GLY A 116 -9.59 -12.54 0.37
C GLY A 116 -9.42 -11.28 -0.47
N ALA A 117 -8.66 -10.34 0.03
CA ALA A 117 -8.33 -9.11 -0.67
C ALA A 117 -7.06 -8.50 -0.08
N VAL A 118 -6.36 -7.71 -0.90
CA VAL A 118 -5.23 -6.91 -0.45
C VAL A 118 -5.56 -5.45 -0.73
N GLY A 119 -5.63 -4.66 0.33
CA GLY A 119 -5.87 -3.22 0.23
C GLY A 119 -4.57 -2.44 0.30
N PHE A 120 -4.53 -1.34 -0.40
CA PHE A 120 -3.39 -0.41 -0.35
C PHE A 120 -3.87 0.99 -0.67
N VAL A 121 -3.07 1.97 -0.34
CA VAL A 121 -3.44 3.38 -0.50
C VAL A 121 -2.40 4.09 -1.35
N ILE A 122 -2.87 4.86 -2.32
CA ILE A 122 -2.04 5.81 -3.05
C ILE A 122 -2.66 7.18 -2.82
N ASP A 123 -1.94 8.03 -2.10
CA ASP A 123 -2.41 9.35 -1.67
C ASP A 123 -3.71 9.25 -0.87
N ARG A 124 -4.84 9.60 -1.45
CA ARG A 124 -6.16 9.50 -0.82
C ARG A 124 -7.04 8.39 -1.39
N ASP A 125 -6.49 7.63 -2.33
CA ASP A 125 -7.26 6.56 -2.97
C ASP A 125 -6.97 5.24 -2.30
N TYR A 126 -8.02 4.61 -1.76
CA TYR A 126 -7.94 3.24 -1.29
C TYR A 126 -8.24 2.30 -2.46
N LEU A 127 -7.34 1.36 -2.70
CA LEU A 127 -7.42 0.40 -3.80
C LEU A 127 -7.42 -1.01 -3.23
N GLU A 128 -8.05 -1.93 -3.93
CA GLU A 128 -8.20 -3.30 -3.45
C GLU A 128 -8.05 -4.30 -4.59
N ILE A 129 -7.21 -5.31 -4.38
CA ILE A 129 -7.10 -6.46 -5.27
C ILE A 129 -7.78 -7.62 -4.58
N ARG A 130 -8.81 -8.19 -5.23
CA ARG A 130 -9.59 -9.29 -4.66
C ARG A 130 -9.14 -10.64 -5.21
N PHE A 131 -9.24 -11.65 -4.38
CA PHE A 131 -8.87 -13.01 -4.73
C PHE A 131 -10.08 -13.95 -4.63
N PRO A 132 -10.21 -14.93 -5.54
CA PRO A 132 -9.31 -15.20 -6.65
C PRO A 132 -9.34 -14.10 -7.68
N LEU A 133 -8.22 -13.94 -8.41
CA LEU A 133 -8.14 -12.93 -9.45
C LEU A 133 -9.19 -13.22 -10.53
N THR A 134 -9.91 -12.16 -10.94
CA THR A 134 -10.87 -12.28 -12.01
C THR A 134 -10.13 -12.47 -13.32
N ARG A 135 -10.45 -13.56 -14.03
CA ARG A 135 -10.05 -13.64 -15.41
C ARG A 135 -10.87 -12.59 -16.14
N LYS A 136 -10.22 -11.53 -16.50
CA LYS A 136 -10.88 -10.65 -17.40
C LYS A 136 -10.99 -11.33 -18.75
N GLY A 137 -12.23 -11.65 -19.12
CA GLY A 137 -12.52 -12.01 -20.49
C GLY A 137 -12.25 -10.80 -21.37
N GLY A 138 -11.10 -10.34 -21.32
CA GLY A 138 -10.75 -9.09 -21.92
C GLY A 138 -10.38 -8.10 -20.87
#